data_c69c206f61575d84207deb2fa26102b2
#
_entry.id   c69c206f61575d84207deb2fa26102b2
#
_cell.length_a   1.000
_cell.length_b   1.000
_cell.length_c   1.000
_cell.angle_alpha   90.00
_cell.angle_beta   90.00
_cell.angle_gamma   90.00
#
_symmetry.space_group_name_H-M   'P 1'
#
loop_
_entity.id
_entity.type
_entity.pdbx_description
1 polymer ?
#
loop_
_entity_poly.entity_id
_entity_poly.type
_entity_poly.pdbx_seq_one_letter_code
_entity_poly.pdbx_strand_id
1 'polypeptide(L)'
;GGANLFKSDTCVRMGEIALKNLKTYAPNFVVLAKALKLKGHEHLPHLQKEIDELTKKLDVMAEAERKKEHWWLSYSVYNKIIKKLQTEAVEDFRIDFEDGFGNRPDDEEDATAVNSANEVATGMDTKTLSPFIGIRIKPFTEDLKNRGVRTLDIFLTTLLEKTGGVLPDNFVVMLPKVTIPGQMATMVRLFQIIEKANNLQPGTLRMETMVEATQIIMDDEGRNPLLRIIRASEGRCIAAHFGTYDYTASAGITAKYQTMSHPVCDFAHHMTKVALGGTGIFLSDGAKNVIPIGPHRGEDLTYEQLTENREAVHNAWLAGFNHTTHSLINGLYQGWDLNPAQLPMRYAATYNFFLSSYEDAVFRLRTFVERSAISTLTGDIFDDAATGQGLLNFFLKAMNCGAITEEEALLTGLT
;
A
#
# COMPACT_ATOMS: atom_id res chain seq x y z
N GLY A 1 -10.10 3.37 -5.62
CA GLY A 1 -11.56 3.50 -5.41
C GLY A 1 -12.33 3.55 -6.72
N GLY A 2 -13.66 3.31 -6.67
CA GLY A 2 -14.50 3.30 -7.86
C GLY A 2 -14.37 4.57 -8.69
N ALA A 3 -14.26 4.43 -10.01
CA ALA A 3 -13.99 5.52 -10.93
C ALA A 3 -15.03 6.64 -10.87
N ASN A 4 -16.28 6.29 -10.60
CA ASN A 4 -17.38 7.27 -10.44
C ASN A 4 -17.24 8.20 -9.22
N LEU A 5 -16.38 7.85 -8.26
CA LEU A 5 -16.14 8.63 -7.04
C LEU A 5 -14.87 9.50 -7.15
N PHE A 6 -14.06 9.29 -8.17
CA PHE A 6 -12.79 9.97 -8.30
C PHE A 6 -12.97 11.45 -8.65
N LYS A 7 -12.22 12.28 -7.95
CA LYS A 7 -12.06 13.73 -8.16
C LYS A 7 -10.59 14.11 -8.04
N SER A 8 -10.21 15.23 -8.61
CA SER A 8 -8.83 15.73 -8.59
C SER A 8 -8.24 15.85 -7.17
N ASP A 9 -9.09 16.13 -6.17
CA ASP A 9 -8.73 16.29 -4.76
C ASP A 9 -8.96 15.03 -3.90
N THR A 10 -9.28 13.88 -4.51
CA THR A 10 -9.63 12.64 -3.80
C THR A 10 -8.57 12.23 -2.79
N CYS A 11 -7.29 12.26 -3.16
CA CYS A 11 -6.19 11.84 -2.27
C CYS A 11 -6.03 12.76 -1.06
N VAL A 12 -6.24 14.07 -1.25
CA VAL A 12 -6.22 15.06 -0.15
C VAL A 12 -7.39 14.80 0.81
N ARG A 13 -8.60 14.66 0.28
CA ARG A 13 -9.80 14.36 1.08
C ARG A 13 -9.69 13.05 1.86
N MET A 14 -9.08 12.02 1.26
CA MET A 14 -8.81 10.77 1.96
C MET A 14 -7.91 10.98 3.18
N GLY A 15 -6.90 11.83 3.07
CA GLY A 15 -6.04 12.21 4.18
C GLY A 15 -6.81 12.93 5.31
N GLU A 16 -7.67 13.87 4.95
CA GLU A 16 -8.53 14.59 5.91
C GLU A 16 -9.48 13.66 6.66
N ILE A 17 -10.12 12.74 5.93
CA ILE A 17 -11.01 11.73 6.53
C ILE A 17 -10.23 10.79 7.46
N ALA A 18 -9.07 10.32 7.03
CA ALA A 18 -8.20 9.46 7.84
C ALA A 18 -7.73 10.17 9.12
N LEU A 19 -7.33 11.43 9.00
CA LEU A 19 -6.89 12.24 10.15
C LEU A 19 -8.04 12.52 11.13
N LYS A 20 -9.23 12.81 10.60
CA LYS A 20 -10.44 12.97 11.42
C LYS A 20 -10.76 11.67 12.16
N ASN A 21 -10.71 10.53 11.48
CA ASN A 21 -10.95 9.22 12.06
C ASN A 21 -9.92 8.91 13.17
N LEU A 22 -8.63 9.16 12.91
CA LEU A 22 -7.57 9.00 13.90
C LEU A 22 -7.84 9.84 15.16
N LYS A 23 -8.11 11.14 14.99
CA LYS A 23 -8.37 12.06 16.12
C LYS A 23 -9.64 11.71 16.90
N THR A 24 -10.66 11.18 16.24
CA THR A 24 -11.91 10.77 16.89
C THR A 24 -11.70 9.54 17.78
N TYR A 25 -11.00 8.53 17.28
CA TYR A 25 -10.90 7.23 17.97
C TYR A 25 -9.57 7.02 18.71
N ALA A 26 -8.54 7.78 18.38
CA ALA A 26 -7.27 7.83 19.10
C ALA A 26 -6.75 9.27 19.16
N PRO A 27 -7.30 10.11 20.07
CA PRO A 27 -6.97 11.54 20.14
C PRO A 27 -5.53 11.83 20.54
N ASN A 28 -4.81 10.83 21.05
CA ASN A 28 -3.41 10.92 21.46
C ASN A 28 -2.68 9.59 21.25
N PHE A 29 -1.35 9.63 21.34
CA PHE A 29 -0.51 8.47 21.09
C PHE A 29 -0.74 7.32 22.09
N VAL A 30 -1.17 7.61 23.32
CA VAL A 30 -1.44 6.59 24.35
C VAL A 30 -2.63 5.73 23.97
N VAL A 31 -3.72 6.38 23.51
CA VAL A 31 -4.92 5.66 23.07
C VAL A 31 -4.61 4.78 21.84
N LEU A 32 -3.86 5.30 20.86
CA LEU A 32 -3.46 4.52 19.71
C LEU A 32 -2.57 3.34 20.09
N ALA A 33 -1.57 3.56 20.93
CA ALA A 33 -0.64 2.52 21.35
C ALA A 33 -1.36 1.38 22.10
N LYS A 34 -2.33 1.70 22.96
CA LYS A 34 -3.16 0.72 23.65
C LYS A 34 -4.10 -0.03 22.68
N ALA A 35 -4.72 0.68 21.75
CA ALA A 35 -5.59 0.07 20.74
C ALA A 35 -4.84 -0.93 19.86
N LEU A 36 -3.61 -0.62 19.46
CA LEU A 36 -2.78 -1.46 18.59
C LEU A 36 -1.83 -2.40 19.36
N LYS A 37 -1.84 -2.36 20.70
CA LYS A 37 -0.95 -3.15 21.58
C LYS A 37 0.52 -2.98 21.19
N LEU A 38 0.95 -1.73 20.95
CA LEU A 38 2.35 -1.43 20.65
C LEU A 38 3.25 -1.83 21.84
N LYS A 39 4.51 -2.15 21.57
CA LYS A 39 5.48 -2.55 22.62
C LYS A 39 5.52 -1.49 23.73
N GLY A 40 5.34 -1.91 24.97
CA GLY A 40 5.32 -1.07 26.16
C GLY A 40 3.99 -0.35 26.44
N HIS A 41 2.91 -0.65 25.68
CA HIS A 41 1.61 0.00 25.86
C HIS A 41 1.02 -0.20 27.26
N GLU A 42 1.36 -1.28 27.94
CA GLU A 42 0.91 -1.61 29.28
C GLU A 42 1.45 -0.66 30.37
N HIS A 43 2.56 0.02 30.08
CA HIS A 43 3.20 1.00 30.98
C HIS A 43 2.76 2.44 30.72
N LEU A 44 1.92 2.66 29.71
CA LEU A 44 1.40 3.98 29.39
C LEU A 44 0.33 4.43 30.38
N PRO A 45 0.27 5.75 30.72
CA PRO A 45 -0.69 6.28 31.67
C PRO A 45 -2.14 6.03 31.28
N HIS A 46 -3.04 6.06 32.25
CA HIS A 46 -4.48 5.90 32.05
C HIS A 46 -5.26 7.18 32.24
N LEU A 47 -4.79 8.08 33.10
CA LEU A 47 -5.47 9.31 33.43
C LEU A 47 -5.13 10.40 32.39
N GLN A 48 -6.15 11.12 31.90
CA GLN A 48 -5.96 12.17 30.89
C GLN A 48 -4.91 13.21 31.31
N LYS A 49 -4.91 13.61 32.56
CA LYS A 49 -3.92 14.57 33.09
C LYS A 49 -2.48 14.07 32.95
N GLU A 50 -2.24 12.80 33.27
CA GLU A 50 -0.91 12.18 33.12
C GLU A 50 -0.49 12.07 31.66
N ILE A 51 -1.46 11.76 30.78
CA ILE A 51 -1.22 11.72 29.33
C ILE A 51 -0.83 13.12 28.80
N ASP A 52 -1.53 14.17 29.23
CA ASP A 52 -1.26 15.53 28.84
C ASP A 52 0.11 16.02 29.34
N GLU A 53 0.47 15.69 30.58
CA GLU A 53 1.78 15.99 31.17
C GLU A 53 2.90 15.25 30.41
N LEU A 54 2.72 13.96 30.13
CA LEU A 54 3.67 13.17 29.35
C LEU A 54 3.84 13.70 27.93
N THR A 55 2.73 14.04 27.26
CA THR A 55 2.77 14.62 25.90
C THR A 55 3.55 15.92 25.88
N LYS A 56 3.24 16.85 26.80
CA LYS A 56 3.99 18.12 26.93
C LYS A 56 5.48 17.91 27.19
N LYS A 57 5.83 16.94 28.05
CA LYS A 57 7.23 16.57 28.29
C LYS A 57 7.92 16.14 27.00
N LEU A 58 7.29 15.23 26.23
CA LEU A 58 7.87 14.69 25.01
C LEU A 58 7.94 15.72 23.88
N ASP A 59 6.98 16.65 23.79
CA ASP A 59 6.94 17.71 22.77
C ASP A 59 8.13 18.66 22.86
N VAL A 60 8.60 18.97 24.07
CA VAL A 60 9.71 19.91 24.29
C VAL A 60 11.09 19.25 24.33
N MET A 61 11.14 17.91 24.42
CA MET A 61 12.41 17.18 24.44
C MET A 61 13.09 17.16 23.08
N ALA A 62 14.43 17.30 23.07
CA ALA A 62 15.24 17.00 21.89
C ALA A 62 15.07 15.53 21.46
N GLU A 63 15.13 15.27 20.18
CA GLU A 63 14.89 13.91 19.63
C GLU A 63 15.84 12.86 20.22
N ALA A 64 17.13 13.18 20.38
CA ALA A 64 18.12 12.27 20.96
C ALA A 64 17.82 11.90 22.41
N GLU A 65 17.24 12.82 23.18
CA GLU A 65 16.78 12.54 24.57
C GLU A 65 15.47 11.76 24.55
N ARG A 66 14.56 12.09 23.66
CA ARG A 66 13.28 11.42 23.48
C ARG A 66 13.45 9.93 23.14
N LYS A 67 14.45 9.58 22.31
CA LYS A 67 14.78 8.20 21.95
C LYS A 67 15.15 7.31 23.15
N LYS A 68 15.56 7.89 24.27
CA LYS A 68 15.87 7.17 25.51
C LYS A 68 14.65 6.87 26.38
N GLU A 69 13.52 7.51 26.09
CA GLU A 69 12.28 7.33 26.85
C GLU A 69 11.52 6.07 26.40
N HIS A 70 10.96 5.34 27.33
CA HIS A 70 10.14 4.15 27.04
C HIS A 70 8.96 4.41 26.11
N TRP A 71 8.48 5.65 26.09
CA TRP A 71 7.32 6.10 25.34
C TRP A 71 7.65 6.57 23.93
N TRP A 72 8.93 6.67 23.59
CA TRP A 72 9.41 7.23 22.31
C TRP A 72 8.77 6.56 21.10
N LEU A 73 8.71 5.22 21.07
CA LEU A 73 8.18 4.49 19.92
C LEU A 73 6.73 4.86 19.68
N SER A 74 5.87 4.78 20.69
CA SER A 74 4.44 5.10 20.58
C SER A 74 4.20 6.55 20.19
N TYR A 75 4.94 7.49 20.78
CA TYR A 75 4.88 8.91 20.47
C TYR A 75 5.34 9.20 19.04
N SER A 76 6.45 8.63 18.61
CA SER A 76 7.01 8.84 17.28
C SER A 76 6.12 8.26 16.17
N VAL A 77 5.60 7.06 16.37
CA VAL A 77 4.64 6.42 15.44
C VAL A 77 3.43 7.31 15.25
N TYR A 78 2.81 7.78 16.33
CA TYR A 78 1.62 8.64 16.27
C TYR A 78 1.84 9.94 15.51
N ASN A 79 2.94 10.66 15.83
CA ASN A 79 3.25 11.93 15.18
C ASN A 79 3.64 11.75 13.71
N LYS A 80 4.35 10.68 13.36
CA LYS A 80 4.65 10.35 11.96
C LYS A 80 3.37 10.04 11.17
N ILE A 81 2.40 9.34 11.76
CA ILE A 81 1.09 9.12 11.14
C ILE A 81 0.38 10.45 10.86
N ILE A 82 0.30 11.34 11.85
CA ILE A 82 -0.33 12.66 11.68
C ILE A 82 0.34 13.40 10.53
N LYS A 83 1.68 13.49 10.55
CA LYS A 83 2.44 14.16 9.49
C LYS A 83 2.15 13.55 8.11
N LYS A 84 2.19 12.22 8.01
CA LYS A 84 1.92 11.51 6.75
C LYS A 84 0.52 11.78 6.21
N LEU A 85 -0.50 11.72 7.08
CA LEU A 85 -1.89 12.00 6.70
C LEU A 85 -2.14 13.45 6.28
N GLN A 86 -1.32 14.39 6.77
CA GLN A 86 -1.40 15.81 6.41
C GLN A 86 -0.65 16.16 5.12
N THR A 87 0.38 15.42 4.77
CA THR A 87 1.28 15.76 3.64
C THR A 87 1.08 14.86 2.43
N GLU A 88 1.07 13.55 2.62
CA GLU A 88 0.99 12.55 1.55
C GLU A 88 0.26 11.32 2.08
N ALA A 89 -1.04 11.47 2.32
CA ALA A 89 -1.85 10.41 2.92
C ALA A 89 -2.02 9.18 2.02
N VAL A 90 -2.01 9.37 0.70
CA VAL A 90 -2.14 8.32 -0.30
C VAL A 90 -0.91 8.35 -1.19
N GLU A 91 -0.13 7.28 -1.17
CA GLU A 91 1.10 7.17 -1.97
C GLU A 91 0.81 6.67 -3.37
N ASP A 92 -0.18 5.80 -3.51
CA ASP A 92 -0.52 5.15 -4.76
C ASP A 92 -2.04 4.98 -4.88
N PHE A 93 -2.62 5.39 -6.00
CA PHE A 93 -4.06 5.37 -6.22
C PHE A 93 -4.42 4.72 -7.56
N ARG A 94 -5.41 3.80 -7.52
CA ARG A 94 -6.01 3.24 -8.73
C ARG A 94 -7.45 3.70 -8.85
N ILE A 95 -7.73 4.41 -9.96
CA ILE A 95 -9.09 4.74 -10.41
C ILE A 95 -9.67 3.45 -10.98
N ASP A 96 -10.64 2.90 -10.31
CA ASP A 96 -11.07 1.53 -10.51
C ASP A 96 -12.34 1.45 -11.35
N PHE A 97 -12.21 0.92 -12.57
CA PHE A 97 -13.33 0.61 -13.47
C PHE A 97 -13.77 -0.86 -13.40
N GLU A 98 -13.19 -1.64 -12.50
CA GLU A 98 -13.50 -3.06 -12.30
C GLU A 98 -14.38 -3.25 -11.05
N ASP A 99 -13.95 -3.98 -10.04
CA ASP A 99 -14.78 -4.34 -8.87
C ASP A 99 -15.30 -3.12 -8.09
N GLY A 100 -14.50 -2.08 -7.92
CA GLY A 100 -14.89 -0.86 -7.22
C GLY A 100 -15.90 -0.01 -7.97
N PHE A 101 -16.02 -0.18 -9.28
CA PHE A 101 -17.01 0.48 -10.14
C PHE A 101 -18.26 -0.40 -10.35
N GLY A 102 -18.03 -1.70 -10.53
CA GLY A 102 -19.05 -2.70 -10.78
C GLY A 102 -19.57 -2.71 -12.23
N ASN A 103 -20.64 -3.44 -12.44
CA ASN A 103 -21.29 -3.52 -13.75
C ASN A 103 -22.27 -2.37 -13.92
N ARG A 104 -22.03 -1.55 -14.95
CA ARG A 104 -22.85 -0.37 -15.30
C ARG A 104 -23.09 -0.36 -16.82
N PRO A 105 -24.10 0.39 -17.31
CA PRO A 105 -24.28 0.61 -18.73
C PRO A 105 -23.02 1.17 -19.39
N ASP A 106 -22.82 0.83 -20.66
CA ASP A 106 -21.63 1.24 -21.42
C ASP A 106 -21.47 2.76 -21.53
N ASP A 107 -22.58 3.48 -21.72
CA ASP A 107 -22.61 4.94 -21.78
C ASP A 107 -22.23 5.60 -20.44
N GLU A 108 -22.62 5.01 -19.33
CA GLU A 108 -22.22 5.48 -17.98
C GLU A 108 -20.71 5.27 -17.75
N GLU A 109 -20.17 4.12 -18.17
CA GLU A 109 -18.75 3.86 -18.05
C GLU A 109 -17.92 4.75 -18.98
N ASP A 110 -18.37 4.99 -20.21
CA ASP A 110 -17.75 5.92 -21.14
C ASP A 110 -17.69 7.34 -20.57
N ALA A 111 -18.82 7.84 -20.06
CA ALA A 111 -18.89 9.16 -19.42
C ALA A 111 -17.98 9.23 -18.18
N THR A 112 -17.91 8.16 -17.40
CA THR A 112 -17.03 8.10 -16.24
C THR A 112 -15.54 8.09 -16.64
N ALA A 113 -15.18 7.41 -17.72
CA ALA A 113 -13.81 7.41 -18.23
C ALA A 113 -13.37 8.82 -18.65
N VAL A 114 -14.23 9.53 -19.40
CA VAL A 114 -14.00 10.94 -19.79
C VAL A 114 -13.86 11.83 -18.55
N ASN A 115 -14.80 11.73 -17.59
CA ASN A 115 -14.80 12.55 -16.38
C ASN A 115 -13.55 12.29 -15.53
N SER A 116 -13.19 11.03 -15.31
CA SER A 116 -12.00 10.67 -14.54
C SER A 116 -10.70 11.14 -15.18
N ALA A 117 -10.59 11.07 -16.50
CA ALA A 117 -9.44 11.60 -17.24
C ALA A 117 -9.30 13.12 -17.07
N ASN A 118 -10.42 13.86 -17.17
CA ASN A 118 -10.43 15.32 -16.93
C ASN A 118 -10.05 15.66 -15.47
N GLU A 119 -10.52 14.89 -14.50
CA GLU A 119 -10.16 15.08 -13.09
C GLU A 119 -8.67 14.78 -12.84
N VAL A 120 -8.09 13.78 -13.52
CA VAL A 120 -6.63 13.54 -13.48
C VAL A 120 -5.88 14.74 -14.03
N ALA A 121 -6.25 15.26 -15.20
CA ALA A 121 -5.63 16.46 -15.76
C ALA A 121 -5.71 17.66 -14.81
N THR A 122 -6.87 17.88 -14.19
CA THR A 122 -7.05 18.94 -13.18
C THR A 122 -6.12 18.69 -11.97
N GLY A 123 -6.01 17.45 -11.52
CA GLY A 123 -5.14 17.07 -10.39
C GLY A 123 -3.65 17.25 -10.69
N MET A 124 -3.22 17.10 -11.95
CA MET A 124 -1.85 17.45 -12.39
C MET A 124 -1.59 18.95 -12.23
N ASP A 125 -2.51 19.78 -12.70
CA ASP A 125 -2.38 21.24 -12.63
C ASP A 125 -2.39 21.74 -11.18
N THR A 126 -3.24 21.18 -10.33
CA THR A 126 -3.39 21.56 -8.92
C THR A 126 -2.42 20.86 -7.99
N LYS A 127 -1.65 19.87 -8.48
CA LYS A 127 -0.69 19.04 -7.70
C LYS A 127 -1.35 18.33 -6.52
N THR A 128 -2.53 17.77 -6.75
CA THR A 128 -3.33 17.07 -5.74
C THR A 128 -3.37 15.56 -5.92
N LEU A 129 -2.74 15.04 -6.98
CA LEU A 129 -2.65 13.61 -7.21
C LEU A 129 -1.66 12.94 -6.23
N SER A 130 -1.84 11.64 -6.04
CA SER A 130 -0.81 10.81 -5.38
C SER A 130 0.45 10.68 -6.24
N PRO A 131 1.63 10.42 -5.64
CA PRO A 131 2.89 10.22 -6.38
C PRO A 131 2.83 9.11 -7.43
N PHE A 132 2.04 8.07 -7.17
CA PHE A 132 1.72 7.00 -8.10
C PHE A 132 0.23 7.00 -8.37
N ILE A 133 -0.17 7.00 -9.63
CA ILE A 133 -1.57 6.98 -10.02
C ILE A 133 -1.76 6.12 -11.26
N GLY A 134 -2.93 5.51 -11.39
CA GLY A 134 -3.29 4.75 -12.56
C GLY A 134 -4.75 4.38 -12.59
N ILE A 135 -5.10 3.60 -13.60
CA ILE A 135 -6.45 3.05 -13.74
C ILE A 135 -6.39 1.52 -13.66
N ARG A 136 -7.44 0.91 -13.10
CA ARG A 136 -7.71 -0.52 -13.26
C ARG A 136 -8.89 -0.66 -14.22
N ILE A 137 -8.65 -1.28 -15.37
CA ILE A 137 -9.68 -1.53 -16.39
C ILE A 137 -10.37 -2.86 -16.13
N LYS A 138 -11.47 -3.12 -16.85
CA LYS A 138 -12.09 -4.45 -16.86
C LYS A 138 -11.16 -5.49 -17.48
N PRO A 139 -11.26 -6.76 -17.02
CA PRO A 139 -10.37 -7.85 -17.46
C PRO A 139 -10.53 -8.18 -18.95
N PHE A 140 -9.49 -8.79 -19.51
CA PHE A 140 -9.54 -9.30 -20.90
C PHE A 140 -10.08 -10.74 -20.93
N THR A 141 -11.25 -10.94 -20.31
CA THR A 141 -12.08 -12.14 -20.49
C THR A 141 -12.97 -11.99 -21.71
N GLU A 142 -13.55 -13.09 -22.20
CA GLU A 142 -14.35 -13.06 -23.44
C GLU A 142 -15.53 -12.08 -23.38
N ASP A 143 -16.16 -11.96 -22.23
CA ASP A 143 -17.32 -11.11 -22.00
C ASP A 143 -16.97 -9.63 -21.70
N LEU A 144 -15.79 -9.33 -21.17
CA LEU A 144 -15.43 -7.96 -20.70
C LEU A 144 -14.30 -7.29 -21.51
N LYS A 145 -13.56 -8.05 -22.35
CA LYS A 145 -12.40 -7.52 -23.09
C LYS A 145 -12.70 -6.27 -23.91
N ASN A 146 -13.83 -6.26 -24.62
CA ASN A 146 -14.19 -5.13 -25.45
C ASN A 146 -14.48 -3.88 -24.61
N ARG A 147 -15.12 -4.06 -23.44
CA ARG A 147 -15.38 -2.97 -22.50
C ARG A 147 -14.08 -2.44 -21.89
N GLY A 148 -13.17 -3.34 -21.48
CA GLY A 148 -11.86 -2.96 -20.95
C GLY A 148 -11.02 -2.16 -21.96
N VAL A 149 -10.97 -2.59 -23.23
CA VAL A 149 -10.28 -1.89 -24.31
C VAL A 149 -10.89 -0.51 -24.55
N ARG A 150 -12.23 -0.41 -24.60
CA ARG A 150 -12.92 0.85 -24.82
C ARG A 150 -12.68 1.86 -23.71
N THR A 151 -12.73 1.43 -22.44
CA THR A 151 -12.43 2.28 -21.29
C THR A 151 -10.99 2.78 -21.32
N LEU A 152 -10.03 1.91 -21.65
CA LEU A 152 -8.62 2.26 -21.80
C LEU A 152 -8.42 3.36 -22.85
N ASP A 153 -9.02 3.18 -24.03
CA ASP A 153 -8.90 4.12 -25.15
C ASP A 153 -9.52 5.48 -24.80
N ILE A 154 -10.77 5.50 -24.32
CA ILE A 154 -11.46 6.74 -23.94
C ILE A 154 -10.67 7.49 -22.87
N PHE A 155 -10.23 6.80 -21.82
CA PHE A 155 -9.52 7.44 -20.72
C PHE A 155 -8.18 8.04 -21.18
N LEU A 156 -7.35 7.26 -21.87
CA LEU A 156 -6.02 7.73 -22.29
C LEU A 156 -6.10 8.82 -23.36
N THR A 157 -6.98 8.67 -24.36
CA THR A 157 -7.16 9.68 -25.40
C THR A 157 -7.63 10.99 -24.79
N THR A 158 -8.65 10.96 -23.93
CA THR A 158 -9.15 12.16 -23.25
C THR A 158 -8.07 12.82 -22.39
N LEU A 159 -7.32 12.03 -21.59
CA LEU A 159 -6.26 12.57 -20.74
C LEU A 159 -5.16 13.25 -21.58
N LEU A 160 -4.67 12.57 -22.61
CA LEU A 160 -3.59 13.07 -23.46
C LEU A 160 -4.01 14.31 -24.27
N GLU A 161 -5.23 14.35 -24.79
CA GLU A 161 -5.79 15.55 -25.42
C GLU A 161 -5.84 16.73 -24.43
N LYS A 162 -6.28 16.49 -23.19
CA LYS A 162 -6.43 17.52 -22.18
C LYS A 162 -5.11 18.08 -21.67
N THR A 163 -4.07 17.23 -21.60
CA THR A 163 -2.76 17.57 -21.05
C THR A 163 -1.72 17.92 -22.11
N GLY A 164 -2.10 17.93 -23.39
CA GLY A 164 -1.15 18.17 -24.49
C GLY A 164 -0.12 17.03 -24.66
N GLY A 165 -0.51 15.80 -24.40
CA GLY A 165 0.32 14.61 -24.57
C GLY A 165 1.17 14.24 -23.33
N VAL A 166 0.91 14.82 -22.18
CA VAL A 166 1.65 14.55 -20.94
C VAL A 166 0.85 13.63 -20.03
N LEU A 167 1.46 12.56 -19.53
CA LEU A 167 0.90 11.70 -18.49
C LEU A 167 1.36 12.15 -17.10
N PRO A 168 0.61 11.85 -16.04
CA PRO A 168 1.12 11.99 -14.67
C PRO A 168 2.40 11.19 -14.47
N ASP A 169 3.28 11.67 -13.59
CA ASP A 169 4.42 10.87 -13.15
C ASP A 169 3.93 9.52 -12.60
N ASN A 170 4.69 8.45 -12.89
CA ASN A 170 4.39 7.09 -12.45
C ASN A 170 2.97 6.60 -12.81
N PHE A 171 2.42 7.06 -13.94
CA PHE A 171 1.13 6.58 -14.42
C PHE A 171 1.21 5.13 -14.90
N VAL A 172 0.24 4.30 -14.49
CA VAL A 172 0.16 2.88 -14.87
C VAL A 172 -1.26 2.44 -15.20
N VAL A 173 -1.37 1.38 -15.97
CA VAL A 173 -2.64 0.68 -16.23
C VAL A 173 -2.58 -0.71 -15.63
N MET A 174 -3.52 -1.01 -14.74
CA MET A 174 -3.63 -2.32 -14.10
C MET A 174 -4.58 -3.22 -14.88
N LEU A 175 -4.10 -4.41 -15.25
CA LEU A 175 -4.90 -5.45 -15.86
C LEU A 175 -5.24 -6.53 -14.83
N PRO A 176 -6.53 -6.67 -14.45
CA PRO A 176 -6.98 -7.69 -13.52
C PRO A 176 -7.21 -9.05 -14.19
N LYS A 177 -7.36 -10.10 -13.40
CA LYS A 177 -7.76 -11.46 -13.77
C LYS A 177 -6.92 -12.08 -14.91
N VAL A 178 -5.61 -11.81 -14.86
CA VAL A 178 -4.66 -12.34 -15.83
C VAL A 178 -4.34 -13.79 -15.52
N THR A 179 -4.49 -14.67 -16.51
CA THR A 179 -4.21 -16.11 -16.38
C THR A 179 -3.32 -16.66 -17.49
N ILE A 180 -3.21 -15.95 -18.61
CA ILE A 180 -2.43 -16.38 -19.78
C ILE A 180 -1.56 -15.24 -20.33
N PRO A 181 -0.40 -15.56 -20.95
CA PRO A 181 0.49 -14.56 -21.57
C PRO A 181 -0.18 -13.69 -22.63
N GLY A 182 -1.16 -14.24 -23.38
CA GLY A 182 -1.86 -13.53 -24.44
C GLY A 182 -2.57 -12.26 -23.98
N GLN A 183 -3.06 -12.20 -22.73
CA GLN A 183 -3.70 -11.01 -22.18
C GLN A 183 -2.68 -9.88 -22.02
N MET A 184 -1.47 -10.15 -21.55
CA MET A 184 -0.39 -9.16 -21.43
C MET A 184 0.10 -8.70 -22.81
N ALA A 185 0.28 -9.64 -23.75
CA ALA A 185 0.68 -9.32 -25.11
C ALA A 185 -0.36 -8.43 -25.83
N THR A 186 -1.64 -8.67 -25.60
CA THR A 186 -2.73 -7.83 -26.11
C THR A 186 -2.62 -6.40 -25.56
N MET A 187 -2.37 -6.26 -24.25
CA MET A 187 -2.18 -4.93 -23.65
C MET A 187 -0.98 -4.19 -24.26
N VAL A 188 0.13 -4.87 -24.51
CA VAL A 188 1.30 -4.29 -25.20
C VAL A 188 0.92 -3.76 -26.59
N ARG A 189 0.16 -4.54 -27.35
CA ARG A 189 -0.32 -4.09 -28.68
C ARG A 189 -1.23 -2.86 -28.61
N LEU A 190 -2.13 -2.81 -27.63
CA LEU A 190 -2.97 -1.64 -27.41
C LEU A 190 -2.14 -0.41 -27.04
N PHE A 191 -1.17 -0.57 -26.14
CA PHE A 191 -0.25 0.51 -25.79
C PHE A 191 0.54 1.04 -26.99
N GLN A 192 1.08 0.15 -27.83
CA GLN A 192 1.78 0.56 -29.05
C GLN A 192 0.90 1.37 -30.00
N ILE A 193 -0.38 0.99 -30.14
CA ILE A 193 -1.35 1.71 -30.97
C ILE A 193 -1.63 3.09 -30.38
N ILE A 194 -1.91 3.17 -29.07
CA ILE A 194 -2.22 4.43 -28.39
C ILE A 194 -1.00 5.36 -28.38
N GLU A 195 0.19 4.84 -28.08
CA GLU A 195 1.44 5.61 -28.13
C GLU A 195 1.67 6.23 -29.51
N LYS A 196 1.50 5.43 -30.56
CA LYS A 196 1.65 5.90 -31.94
C LYS A 196 0.60 6.95 -32.31
N ALA A 197 -0.66 6.72 -31.95
CA ALA A 197 -1.76 7.64 -32.25
C ALA A 197 -1.61 9.01 -31.58
N ASN A 198 -1.00 9.02 -30.39
CA ASN A 198 -0.81 10.23 -29.57
C ASN A 198 0.63 10.77 -29.59
N ASN A 199 1.48 10.31 -30.51
CA ASN A 199 2.88 10.72 -30.64
C ASN A 199 3.72 10.55 -29.35
N LEU A 200 3.40 9.58 -28.53
CA LEU A 200 4.20 9.23 -27.35
C LEU A 200 5.42 8.40 -27.76
N GLN A 201 6.48 8.50 -26.97
CA GLN A 201 7.63 7.62 -27.16
C GLN A 201 7.25 6.15 -26.90
N PRO A 202 7.72 5.20 -27.72
CA PRO A 202 7.49 3.78 -27.48
C PRO A 202 7.96 3.37 -26.08
N GLY A 203 7.10 2.66 -25.34
CA GLY A 203 7.39 2.22 -23.97
C GLY A 203 7.00 3.21 -22.87
N THR A 204 6.38 4.34 -23.20
CA THR A 204 5.85 5.31 -22.23
C THR A 204 4.78 4.69 -21.33
N LEU A 205 3.82 3.96 -21.93
CA LEU A 205 2.75 3.32 -21.18
C LEU A 205 3.26 2.07 -20.45
N ARG A 206 3.04 2.03 -19.15
CA ARG A 206 3.40 0.95 -18.25
C ARG A 206 2.17 0.24 -17.73
N MET A 207 2.33 -1.01 -17.32
CA MET A 207 1.24 -1.81 -16.79
C MET A 207 1.60 -2.48 -15.47
N GLU A 208 0.55 -2.91 -14.78
CA GLU A 208 0.59 -3.79 -13.64
C GLU A 208 -0.38 -4.94 -13.85
N THR A 209 -0.22 -6.03 -13.13
CA THR A 209 -1.10 -7.18 -13.20
C THR A 209 -1.60 -7.59 -11.82
N MET A 210 -2.77 -8.25 -11.77
CA MET A 210 -3.26 -8.90 -10.55
C MET A 210 -2.86 -10.38 -10.52
N VAL A 211 -2.49 -10.85 -9.34
CA VAL A 211 -2.30 -12.26 -8.99
C VAL A 211 -3.48 -12.66 -8.11
N GLU A 212 -4.55 -13.17 -8.73
CA GLU A 212 -5.83 -13.35 -8.05
C GLU A 212 -6.60 -14.61 -8.50
N ALA A 213 -5.95 -15.45 -9.29
CA ALA A 213 -6.48 -16.76 -9.70
C ALA A 213 -5.45 -17.85 -9.41
N THR A 214 -5.91 -19.06 -9.08
CA THR A 214 -5.00 -20.19 -8.82
C THR A 214 -4.18 -20.57 -10.05
N GLN A 215 -4.71 -20.34 -11.26
CA GLN A 215 -4.06 -20.63 -12.53
C GLN A 215 -2.82 -19.76 -12.83
N ILE A 216 -2.70 -18.57 -12.20
CA ILE A 216 -1.48 -17.75 -12.33
C ILE A 216 -0.35 -18.25 -11.41
N ILE A 217 -0.68 -19.05 -10.39
CA ILE A 217 0.27 -19.67 -9.48
C ILE A 217 0.73 -21.02 -10.01
N MET A 218 -0.20 -21.79 -10.56
CA MET A 218 0.10 -23.11 -11.14
C MET A 218 -0.83 -23.38 -12.34
N ASP A 219 -0.24 -23.64 -13.50
CA ASP A 219 -0.98 -23.99 -14.72
C ASP A 219 -1.38 -25.47 -14.73
N ASP A 220 -2.07 -25.90 -15.79
CA ASP A 220 -2.54 -27.29 -16.02
C ASP A 220 -1.40 -28.28 -16.26
N GLU A 221 -0.19 -27.81 -16.55
CA GLU A 221 1.02 -28.62 -16.65
C GLU A 221 1.83 -28.67 -15.34
N GLY A 222 1.30 -28.10 -14.23
CA GLY A 222 1.97 -28.08 -12.94
C GLY A 222 3.15 -27.10 -12.85
N ARG A 223 3.23 -26.10 -13.75
CA ARG A 223 4.28 -25.09 -13.78
C ARG A 223 3.76 -23.75 -13.25
N ASN A 224 4.65 -22.92 -12.65
CA ASN A 224 4.31 -21.54 -12.36
C ASN A 224 4.39 -20.70 -13.66
N PRO A 225 3.27 -20.18 -14.18
CA PRO A 225 3.25 -19.46 -15.45
C PRO A 225 3.62 -17.98 -15.31
N LEU A 226 3.71 -17.43 -14.08
CA LEU A 226 3.77 -15.98 -13.81
C LEU A 226 4.93 -15.31 -14.55
N LEU A 227 6.13 -15.89 -14.51
CA LEU A 227 7.28 -15.29 -15.21
C LEU A 227 7.08 -15.23 -16.73
N ARG A 228 6.42 -16.24 -17.32
CA ARG A 228 6.07 -16.26 -18.74
C ARG A 228 5.02 -15.21 -19.07
N ILE A 229 4.04 -15.02 -18.18
CA ILE A 229 3.02 -13.97 -18.30
C ILE A 229 3.68 -12.57 -18.24
N ILE A 230 4.56 -12.34 -17.26
CA ILE A 230 5.29 -11.08 -17.14
C ILE A 230 6.17 -10.79 -18.37
N ARG A 231 6.89 -11.78 -18.89
CA ARG A 231 7.72 -11.62 -20.10
C ARG A 231 6.91 -11.20 -21.32
N ALA A 232 5.64 -11.64 -21.42
CA ALA A 232 4.75 -11.22 -22.51
C ALA A 232 4.37 -9.74 -22.48
N SER A 233 4.69 -9.01 -21.38
CA SER A 233 4.54 -7.56 -21.30
C SER A 233 5.67 -6.77 -21.97
N GLU A 234 6.70 -7.45 -22.52
CA GLU A 234 7.85 -6.82 -23.18
C GLU A 234 8.54 -5.75 -22.32
N GLY A 235 8.65 -5.99 -21.00
CA GLY A 235 9.26 -5.07 -20.03
C GLY A 235 8.36 -3.91 -19.59
N ARG A 236 7.10 -3.89 -19.99
CA ARG A 236 6.15 -2.83 -19.58
C ARG A 236 5.50 -3.10 -18.22
N CYS A 237 5.45 -4.35 -17.75
CA CYS A 237 4.93 -4.68 -16.43
C CYS A 237 5.94 -4.32 -15.34
N ILE A 238 5.51 -3.54 -14.35
CA ILE A 238 6.36 -3.05 -13.25
C ILE A 238 5.97 -3.59 -11.89
N ALA A 239 4.73 -4.08 -11.73
CA ALA A 239 4.25 -4.62 -10.47
C ALA A 239 3.22 -5.74 -10.65
N ALA A 240 3.13 -6.60 -9.64
CA ALA A 240 2.10 -7.60 -9.49
C ALA A 240 1.40 -7.39 -8.13
N HIS A 241 0.07 -7.35 -8.15
CA HIS A 241 -0.75 -7.09 -6.97
C HIS A 241 -1.56 -8.33 -6.61
N PHE A 242 -1.54 -8.72 -5.34
CA PHE A 242 -2.29 -9.88 -4.89
C PHE A 242 -3.76 -9.55 -4.65
N GLY A 243 -4.66 -10.30 -5.26
CA GLY A 243 -6.11 -10.17 -5.07
C GLY A 243 -6.63 -11.21 -4.09
N THR A 244 -6.61 -10.90 -2.79
CA THR A 244 -6.92 -11.83 -1.68
C THR A 244 -8.24 -12.54 -1.85
N TYR A 245 -9.31 -11.82 -2.20
CA TYR A 245 -10.67 -12.37 -2.18
C TYR A 245 -10.96 -13.22 -3.40
N ASP A 246 -10.59 -12.77 -4.59
CA ASP A 246 -10.67 -13.58 -5.81
C ASP A 246 -9.83 -14.83 -5.70
N TYR A 247 -8.59 -14.71 -5.19
CA TYR A 247 -7.70 -15.85 -5.03
C TYR A 247 -8.24 -16.88 -4.03
N THR A 248 -8.67 -16.43 -2.86
CA THR A 248 -9.22 -17.33 -1.84
C THR A 248 -10.53 -17.97 -2.28
N ALA A 249 -11.37 -17.24 -3.03
CA ALA A 249 -12.59 -17.80 -3.64
C ALA A 249 -12.24 -18.86 -4.68
N SER A 250 -11.26 -18.61 -5.56
CA SER A 250 -10.80 -19.61 -6.56
C SER A 250 -10.15 -20.84 -5.91
N ALA A 251 -9.62 -20.69 -4.70
CA ALA A 251 -9.10 -21.79 -3.88
C ALA A 251 -10.17 -22.52 -3.04
N GLY A 252 -11.46 -22.17 -3.21
CA GLY A 252 -12.58 -22.80 -2.50
C GLY A 252 -12.75 -22.39 -1.03
N ILE A 253 -12.11 -21.30 -0.60
CA ILE A 253 -12.24 -20.81 0.79
C ILE A 253 -13.56 -20.05 0.95
N THR A 254 -14.33 -20.42 1.98
CA THR A 254 -15.61 -19.75 2.27
C THR A 254 -15.42 -18.34 2.82
N ALA A 255 -16.35 -17.43 2.54
CA ALA A 255 -16.26 -16.00 2.82
C ALA A 255 -15.81 -15.64 4.27
N LYS A 256 -16.27 -16.41 5.26
CA LYS A 256 -15.88 -16.21 6.67
C LYS A 256 -14.35 -16.31 6.90
N TYR A 257 -13.66 -17.13 6.10
CA TYR A 257 -12.22 -17.41 6.26
C TYR A 257 -11.34 -16.75 5.20
N GLN A 258 -11.92 -15.96 4.30
CA GLN A 258 -11.19 -15.16 3.33
C GLN A 258 -10.49 -14.00 4.01
N THR A 259 -9.22 -14.15 4.31
CA THR A 259 -8.37 -13.14 5.00
C THR A 259 -6.98 -13.14 4.40
N MET A 260 -6.31 -11.98 4.43
CA MET A 260 -4.93 -11.82 3.95
C MET A 260 -3.93 -12.78 4.61
N SER A 261 -4.14 -13.12 5.87
CA SER A 261 -3.26 -14.04 6.62
C SER A 261 -3.66 -15.51 6.50
N HIS A 262 -4.55 -15.86 5.55
CA HIS A 262 -4.87 -17.26 5.32
C HIS A 262 -3.65 -17.98 4.72
N PRO A 263 -3.30 -19.23 5.16
CA PRO A 263 -2.14 -19.94 4.68
C PRO A 263 -2.08 -20.13 3.15
N VAL A 264 -3.23 -20.19 2.47
CA VAL A 264 -3.28 -20.27 1.01
C VAL A 264 -2.76 -19.00 0.34
N CYS A 265 -2.94 -17.83 0.99
CA CYS A 265 -2.37 -16.56 0.52
C CYS A 265 -0.84 -16.56 0.69
N ASP A 266 -0.33 -17.03 1.83
CA ASP A 266 1.11 -17.14 2.07
C ASP A 266 1.77 -18.06 1.03
N PHE A 267 1.15 -19.19 0.70
CA PHE A 267 1.63 -20.05 -0.38
C PHE A 267 1.73 -19.29 -1.72
N ALA A 268 0.69 -18.57 -2.10
CA ALA A 268 0.70 -17.78 -3.33
C ALA A 268 1.75 -16.65 -3.31
N HIS A 269 1.91 -15.97 -2.21
CA HIS A 269 2.95 -14.96 -2.02
C HIS A 269 4.35 -15.54 -2.20
N HIS A 270 4.64 -16.69 -1.59
CA HIS A 270 5.95 -17.34 -1.71
C HIS A 270 6.22 -17.79 -3.15
N MET A 271 5.24 -18.40 -3.82
CA MET A 271 5.35 -18.81 -5.23
C MET A 271 5.57 -17.60 -6.15
N THR A 272 4.86 -16.49 -5.90
CA THR A 272 5.02 -15.24 -6.65
C THR A 272 6.40 -14.63 -6.42
N LYS A 273 6.87 -14.58 -5.18
CA LYS A 273 8.22 -14.07 -4.83
C LYS A 273 9.33 -14.90 -5.47
N VAL A 274 9.20 -16.22 -5.48
CA VAL A 274 10.15 -17.11 -6.17
C VAL A 274 10.16 -16.86 -7.67
N ALA A 275 8.99 -16.71 -8.29
CA ALA A 275 8.88 -16.44 -9.72
C ALA A 275 9.44 -15.07 -10.14
N LEU A 276 9.22 -14.04 -9.30
CA LEU A 276 9.62 -12.66 -9.61
C LEU A 276 10.96 -12.25 -9.01
N GLY A 277 11.63 -13.14 -8.27
CA GLY A 277 12.94 -12.86 -7.69
C GLY A 277 13.98 -12.43 -8.75
N GLY A 278 14.65 -11.30 -8.52
CA GLY A 278 15.65 -10.76 -9.44
C GLY A 278 15.11 -10.07 -10.70
N THR A 279 13.77 -9.97 -10.87
CA THR A 279 13.16 -9.32 -12.06
C THR A 279 12.99 -7.80 -11.92
N GLY A 280 13.07 -7.26 -10.71
CA GLY A 280 12.73 -5.85 -10.42
C GLY A 280 11.22 -5.55 -10.37
N ILE A 281 10.36 -6.55 -10.55
CA ILE A 281 8.91 -6.40 -10.46
C ILE A 281 8.50 -6.30 -8.98
N PHE A 282 7.74 -5.26 -8.63
CA PHE A 282 7.19 -5.11 -7.28
C PHE A 282 6.09 -6.13 -7.01
N LEU A 283 6.02 -6.59 -5.77
CA LEU A 283 4.89 -7.38 -5.30
C LEU A 283 4.16 -6.60 -4.20
N SER A 284 2.89 -6.35 -4.43
CA SER A 284 1.97 -5.74 -3.47
C SER A 284 1.03 -6.80 -2.89
N ASP A 285 0.82 -6.75 -1.59
CA ASP A 285 -0.22 -7.54 -0.94
C ASP A 285 -1.62 -7.01 -1.26
N GLY A 286 -2.65 -7.76 -0.90
CA GLY A 286 -4.04 -7.46 -1.15
C GLY A 286 -4.66 -6.48 -0.16
N ALA A 287 -5.98 -6.44 -0.17
CA ALA A 287 -6.80 -5.58 0.67
C ALA A 287 -7.36 -6.31 1.90
N LYS A 288 -7.71 -5.52 2.92
CA LYS A 288 -8.44 -5.96 4.10
C LYS A 288 -9.91 -5.54 3.97
N ASN A 289 -10.83 -6.47 4.15
CA ASN A 289 -12.28 -6.19 4.12
C ASN A 289 -12.85 -5.66 5.44
N VAL A 290 -12.07 -5.64 6.53
CA VAL A 290 -12.50 -5.08 7.80
C VAL A 290 -12.31 -3.57 7.78
N ILE A 291 -13.43 -2.83 7.76
CA ILE A 291 -13.44 -1.37 7.70
C ILE A 291 -13.59 -0.80 9.10
N PRO A 292 -12.71 0.13 9.54
CA PRO A 292 -12.75 0.73 10.87
C PRO A 292 -13.85 1.81 10.96
N ILE A 293 -15.10 1.37 11.00
CA ILE A 293 -16.29 2.23 11.12
C ILE A 293 -17.13 1.72 12.29
N GLY A 294 -17.56 2.64 13.14
CA GLY A 294 -18.45 2.32 14.25
C GLY A 294 -19.83 1.86 13.77
N PRO A 295 -20.48 0.96 14.49
CA PRO A 295 -21.82 0.46 14.15
C PRO A 295 -22.93 1.50 14.30
N HIS A 296 -22.75 2.50 15.17
CA HIS A 296 -23.76 3.53 15.45
C HIS A 296 -23.45 4.82 14.71
N ARG A 297 -24.48 5.46 14.16
CA ARG A 297 -24.41 6.72 13.44
C ARG A 297 -25.42 7.72 14.02
N GLY A 298 -25.12 9.00 13.93
CA GLY A 298 -25.96 10.10 14.41
C GLY A 298 -25.18 11.07 15.28
N GLU A 299 -25.83 12.19 15.64
CA GLU A 299 -25.21 13.25 16.46
C GLU A 299 -25.42 13.00 17.97
N ASP A 300 -26.53 12.37 18.34
CA ASP A 300 -26.94 12.14 19.74
C ASP A 300 -26.68 10.69 20.19
N LEU A 301 -25.45 10.22 20.06
CA LEU A 301 -25.08 8.88 20.50
C LEU A 301 -24.94 8.82 22.02
N THR A 302 -25.44 7.74 22.64
CA THR A 302 -25.23 7.48 24.07
C THR A 302 -23.77 7.14 24.36
N TYR A 303 -23.38 7.18 25.62
CA TYR A 303 -22.04 6.80 26.05
C TYR A 303 -21.70 5.35 25.68
N GLU A 304 -22.67 4.45 25.81
CA GLU A 304 -22.53 3.04 25.43
C GLU A 304 -22.28 2.91 23.93
N GLN A 305 -23.06 3.60 23.10
CA GLN A 305 -22.89 3.59 21.63
C GLN A 305 -21.54 4.17 21.19
N LEU A 306 -21.08 5.24 21.85
CA LEU A 306 -19.73 5.79 21.60
C LEU A 306 -18.61 4.82 21.99
N THR A 307 -18.82 4.04 23.06
CA THR A 307 -17.88 3.02 23.51
C THR A 307 -17.85 1.86 22.53
N GLU A 308 -18.99 1.34 22.10
CA GLU A 308 -19.10 0.29 21.08
C GLU A 308 -18.47 0.71 19.76
N ASN A 309 -18.69 1.95 19.32
CA ASN A 309 -18.04 2.49 18.13
C ASN A 309 -16.51 2.49 18.27
N ARG A 310 -15.99 2.91 19.41
CA ARG A 310 -14.55 2.93 19.68
C ARG A 310 -13.95 1.53 19.68
N GLU A 311 -14.58 0.60 20.35
CA GLU A 311 -14.15 -0.79 20.40
C GLU A 311 -14.15 -1.44 19.02
N ALA A 312 -15.20 -1.22 18.22
CA ALA A 312 -15.29 -1.73 16.86
C ALA A 312 -14.15 -1.19 15.98
N VAL A 313 -13.88 0.11 16.04
CA VAL A 313 -12.79 0.74 15.28
C VAL A 313 -11.43 0.26 15.75
N HIS A 314 -11.19 0.18 17.06
CA HIS A 314 -9.91 -0.30 17.61
C HIS A 314 -9.65 -1.76 17.23
N ASN A 315 -10.66 -2.63 17.30
CA ASN A 315 -10.55 -4.03 16.88
C ASN A 315 -10.23 -4.15 15.38
N ALA A 316 -10.89 -3.35 14.53
CA ALA A 316 -10.61 -3.30 13.10
C ALA A 316 -9.18 -2.78 12.81
N TRP A 317 -8.73 -1.75 13.52
CA TRP A 317 -7.35 -1.25 13.42
C TRP A 317 -6.33 -2.29 13.87
N LEU A 318 -6.56 -2.97 14.99
CA LEU A 318 -5.66 -4.02 15.48
C LEU A 318 -5.55 -5.18 14.47
N ALA A 319 -6.66 -5.64 13.92
CA ALA A 319 -6.67 -6.67 12.89
C ALA A 319 -5.87 -6.21 11.65
N GLY A 320 -6.12 -5.00 11.17
CA GLY A 320 -5.39 -4.44 10.03
C GLY A 320 -3.90 -4.19 10.31
N PHE A 321 -3.55 -3.76 11.51
CA PHE A 321 -2.17 -3.61 11.97
C PHE A 321 -1.44 -4.96 11.94
N ASN A 322 -2.06 -6.02 12.45
CA ASN A 322 -1.47 -7.36 12.46
C ASN A 322 -1.30 -7.90 11.03
N HIS A 323 -2.29 -7.72 10.15
CA HIS A 323 -2.18 -8.12 8.74
C HIS A 323 -1.06 -7.37 8.01
N THR A 324 -0.97 -6.06 8.18
CA THR A 324 0.10 -5.26 7.56
C THR A 324 1.48 -5.66 8.12
N THR A 325 1.59 -5.92 9.41
CA THR A 325 2.83 -6.40 10.02
C THR A 325 3.23 -7.77 9.46
N HIS A 326 2.26 -8.68 9.27
CA HIS A 326 2.48 -9.97 8.62
C HIS A 326 3.04 -9.79 7.19
N SER A 327 2.45 -8.90 6.40
CA SER A 327 2.94 -8.56 5.05
C SER A 327 4.38 -8.05 5.09
N LEU A 328 4.70 -7.11 5.99
CA LEU A 328 6.04 -6.54 6.14
C LEU A 328 7.10 -7.59 6.52
N ILE A 329 6.78 -8.48 7.46
CA ILE A 329 7.65 -9.60 7.88
C ILE A 329 7.94 -10.51 6.68
N ASN A 330 6.94 -10.73 5.81
CA ASN A 330 7.09 -11.53 4.60
C ASN A 330 7.70 -10.74 3.42
N GLY A 331 8.18 -9.50 3.63
CA GLY A 331 8.82 -8.68 2.60
C GLY A 331 7.85 -8.12 1.56
N LEU A 332 6.58 -7.90 1.93
CA LEU A 332 5.56 -7.23 1.14
C LEU A 332 5.35 -5.84 1.75
N TYR A 333 5.89 -4.81 1.12
CA TYR A 333 5.93 -3.45 1.68
C TYR A 333 4.79 -2.57 1.20
N GLN A 334 4.02 -3.01 0.23
CA GLN A 334 2.85 -2.35 -0.31
C GLN A 334 1.62 -3.25 -0.16
N GLY A 335 0.44 -2.66 -0.07
CA GLY A 335 -0.84 -3.36 0.00
C GLY A 335 -1.98 -2.37 -0.20
N TRP A 336 -3.20 -2.89 -0.31
CA TRP A 336 -4.37 -2.10 -0.62
C TRP A 336 -5.17 -1.73 0.63
N ASP A 337 -5.72 -0.52 0.62
CA ASP A 337 -6.71 -0.05 1.58
C ASP A 337 -8.01 0.31 0.83
N LEU A 338 -9.13 -0.16 1.36
CA LEU A 338 -10.45 0.02 0.75
C LEU A 338 -11.17 1.27 1.28
N ASN A 339 -10.68 1.83 2.38
CA ASN A 339 -11.32 2.97 3.06
C ASN A 339 -10.25 3.84 3.74
N PRO A 340 -10.38 5.18 3.69
CA PRO A 340 -9.44 6.09 4.37
C PRO A 340 -9.23 5.81 5.86
N ALA A 341 -10.25 5.27 6.55
CA ALA A 341 -10.14 4.92 7.96
C ALA A 341 -9.12 3.79 8.24
N GLN A 342 -8.66 3.07 7.21
CA GLN A 342 -7.60 2.06 7.31
C GLN A 342 -6.19 2.66 7.26
N LEU A 343 -6.00 3.87 6.75
CA LEU A 343 -4.67 4.50 6.61
C LEU A 343 -3.93 4.69 7.96
N PRO A 344 -4.57 5.12 9.06
CA PRO A 344 -3.87 5.28 10.32
C PRO A 344 -3.18 4.00 10.80
N MET A 345 -3.86 2.84 10.72
CA MET A 345 -3.28 1.57 11.17
C MET A 345 -2.24 1.01 10.20
N ARG A 346 -2.36 1.28 8.89
CA ARG A 346 -1.32 0.92 7.91
C ARG A 346 -0.02 1.62 8.22
N TYR A 347 -0.06 2.93 8.39
CA TYR A 347 1.13 3.72 8.73
C TYR A 347 1.63 3.39 10.14
N ALA A 348 0.74 3.09 11.09
CA ALA A 348 1.15 2.59 12.41
C ALA A 348 1.98 1.31 12.29
N ALA A 349 1.51 0.32 11.53
CA ALA A 349 2.23 -0.93 11.32
C ALA A 349 3.59 -0.71 10.64
N THR A 350 3.61 0.10 9.57
CA THR A 350 4.82 0.40 8.82
C THR A 350 5.86 1.11 9.70
N TYR A 351 5.48 2.18 10.39
CA TYR A 351 6.42 2.92 11.23
C TYR A 351 6.86 2.11 12.46
N ASN A 352 5.94 1.39 13.09
CA ASN A 352 6.29 0.51 14.21
C ASN A 352 7.28 -0.58 13.77
N PHE A 353 7.08 -1.20 12.62
CA PHE A 353 7.95 -2.24 12.08
C PHE A 353 9.40 -1.75 11.95
N PHE A 354 9.60 -0.60 11.32
CA PHE A 354 10.94 -0.06 11.12
C PHE A 354 11.55 0.56 12.38
N LEU A 355 10.78 1.36 13.13
CA LEU A 355 11.31 2.07 14.30
C LEU A 355 11.61 1.13 15.46
N SER A 356 10.82 0.07 15.67
CA SER A 356 11.07 -0.90 16.77
C SER A 356 12.35 -1.73 16.59
N SER A 357 12.85 -1.85 15.35
CA SER A 357 14.05 -2.61 15.00
C SER A 357 15.23 -1.72 14.59
N TYR A 358 15.06 -0.40 14.64
CA TYR A 358 16.04 0.54 14.10
C TYR A 358 17.40 0.47 14.80
N GLU A 359 17.42 0.53 16.13
CA GLU A 359 18.67 0.52 16.93
C GLU A 359 19.47 -0.77 16.73
N ASP A 360 18.79 -1.92 16.69
CA ASP A 360 19.41 -3.21 16.41
C ASP A 360 20.00 -3.26 15.00
N ALA A 361 19.23 -2.80 14.01
CA ALA A 361 19.71 -2.74 12.63
C ALA A 361 20.91 -1.81 12.46
N VAL A 362 20.93 -0.63 13.11
CA VAL A 362 22.06 0.29 13.14
C VAL A 362 23.30 -0.37 13.72
N PHE A 363 23.15 -1.00 14.88
CA PHE A 363 24.28 -1.63 15.57
C PHE A 363 24.88 -2.76 14.72
N ARG A 364 24.06 -3.63 14.16
CA ARG A 364 24.50 -4.74 13.29
C ARG A 364 25.18 -4.24 12.01
N LEU A 365 24.58 -3.27 11.34
CA LEU A 365 25.12 -2.71 10.11
C LEU A 365 26.48 -2.04 10.37
N ARG A 366 26.60 -1.23 11.41
CA ARG A 366 27.85 -0.58 11.79
C ARG A 366 28.95 -1.62 12.08
N THR A 367 28.63 -2.62 12.87
CA THR A 367 29.58 -3.71 13.19
C THR A 367 30.05 -4.46 11.94
N PHE A 368 29.12 -4.72 11.01
CA PHE A 368 29.43 -5.38 9.73
C PHE A 368 30.38 -4.52 8.87
N VAL A 369 30.09 -3.22 8.74
CA VAL A 369 30.91 -2.28 7.96
C VAL A 369 32.29 -2.08 8.59
N GLU A 370 32.37 -1.86 9.91
CA GLU A 370 33.64 -1.67 10.64
C GLU A 370 34.57 -2.88 10.53
N ARG A 371 34.03 -4.07 10.37
CA ARG A 371 34.81 -5.29 10.13
C ARG A 371 35.05 -5.58 8.65
N SER A 372 34.99 -4.55 7.78
CA SER A 372 35.25 -4.64 6.34
C SER A 372 34.39 -5.69 5.62
N ALA A 373 33.10 -5.80 6.03
CA ALA A 373 32.15 -6.75 5.49
C ALA A 373 32.55 -8.24 5.60
N ILE A 374 33.46 -8.55 6.53
CA ILE A 374 33.76 -9.95 6.90
C ILE A 374 32.62 -10.49 7.78
N SER A 375 32.31 -11.76 7.61
CA SER A 375 31.32 -12.45 8.44
C SER A 375 31.60 -12.23 9.95
N THR A 376 30.59 -11.77 10.67
CA THR A 376 30.73 -11.34 12.07
C THR A 376 29.71 -12.00 12.98
N LEU A 377 30.12 -12.24 14.22
CA LEU A 377 29.21 -12.65 15.30
C LEU A 377 28.94 -11.43 16.18
N THR A 378 27.70 -11.00 16.25
CA THR A 378 27.24 -9.88 17.06
C THR A 378 26.27 -10.38 18.14
N GLY A 379 26.78 -10.54 19.37
CA GLY A 379 26.05 -11.28 20.40
C GLY A 379 25.93 -12.76 20.02
N ASP A 380 24.70 -13.24 19.83
CA ASP A 380 24.34 -14.57 19.35
C ASP A 380 23.93 -14.59 17.87
N ILE A 381 24.05 -13.46 17.16
CA ILE A 381 23.67 -13.31 15.75
C ILE A 381 24.91 -13.28 14.89
N PHE A 382 24.91 -14.12 13.85
CA PHE A 382 25.95 -14.20 12.83
C PHE A 382 25.51 -13.42 11.58
N ASP A 383 26.29 -12.41 11.21
CA ASP A 383 26.04 -11.58 10.01
C ASP A 383 27.11 -11.86 8.93
N ASP A 384 26.64 -12.18 7.75
CA ASP A 384 27.45 -12.37 6.52
C ASP A 384 27.02 -11.41 5.41
N ALA A 385 27.53 -11.59 4.19
CA ALA A 385 27.21 -10.73 3.06
C ALA A 385 25.71 -10.76 2.70
N ALA A 386 25.02 -11.89 2.91
CA ALA A 386 23.58 -12.01 2.63
C ALA A 386 22.76 -11.25 3.68
N THR A 387 23.13 -11.32 4.96
CA THR A 387 22.50 -10.53 6.02
C THR A 387 22.82 -9.05 5.90
N GLY A 388 24.04 -8.69 5.42
CA GLY A 388 24.41 -7.32 5.07
C GLY A 388 23.47 -6.72 4.01
N GLN A 389 23.10 -7.48 2.98
CA GLN A 389 22.10 -7.06 1.99
C GLN A 389 20.71 -6.86 2.63
N GLY A 390 20.33 -7.73 3.56
CA GLY A 390 19.08 -7.60 4.32
C GLY A 390 19.04 -6.31 5.16
N LEU A 391 20.14 -5.97 5.83
CA LEU A 391 20.27 -4.73 6.58
C LEU A 391 20.18 -3.49 5.66
N LEU A 392 20.86 -3.49 4.52
CA LEU A 392 20.77 -2.40 3.54
C LEU A 392 19.32 -2.23 3.06
N ASN A 393 18.65 -3.31 2.71
CA ASN A 393 17.24 -3.28 2.31
C ASN A 393 16.33 -2.69 3.39
N PHE A 394 16.58 -3.00 4.67
CA PHE A 394 15.85 -2.41 5.78
C PHE A 394 15.95 -0.88 5.78
N PHE A 395 17.15 -0.31 5.68
CA PHE A 395 17.34 1.15 5.67
C PHE A 395 16.73 1.81 4.45
N LEU A 396 16.91 1.25 3.25
CA LEU A 396 16.30 1.77 2.02
C LEU A 396 14.76 1.79 2.12
N LYS A 397 14.15 0.73 2.64
CA LYS A 397 12.69 0.68 2.81
C LYS A 397 12.20 1.63 3.91
N ALA A 398 12.94 1.74 5.02
CA ALA A 398 12.61 2.65 6.11
C ALA A 398 12.67 4.13 5.67
N MET A 399 13.64 4.51 4.83
CA MET A 399 13.71 5.84 4.22
C MET A 399 12.55 6.08 3.25
N ASN A 400 12.31 5.15 2.34
CA ASN A 400 11.28 5.29 1.31
C ASN A 400 9.87 5.47 1.89
N CYS A 401 9.56 4.84 3.01
CA CYS A 401 8.26 5.01 3.68
C CYS A 401 8.21 6.18 4.67
N GLY A 402 9.31 6.90 4.87
CA GLY A 402 9.40 8.02 5.81
C GLY A 402 9.50 7.61 7.29
N ALA A 403 9.80 6.34 7.58
CA ALA A 403 10.03 5.90 8.96
C ALA A 403 11.31 6.53 9.55
N ILE A 404 12.35 6.68 8.72
CA ILE A 404 13.58 7.41 9.05
C ILE A 404 13.89 8.43 7.96
N THR A 405 14.71 9.43 8.29
CA THR A 405 15.24 10.39 7.31
C THR A 405 16.56 9.89 6.72
N GLU A 406 16.99 10.49 5.60
CA GLU A 406 18.31 10.23 5.03
C GLU A 406 19.43 10.58 6.03
N GLU A 407 19.29 11.70 6.76
CA GLU A 407 20.23 12.11 7.80
C GLU A 407 20.36 11.06 8.92
N GLU A 408 19.22 10.50 9.37
CA GLU A 408 19.21 9.41 10.35
C GLU A 408 19.90 8.15 9.79
N ALA A 409 19.71 7.83 8.51
CA ALA A 409 20.40 6.71 7.85
C ALA A 409 21.90 6.95 7.74
N LEU A 410 22.36 8.15 7.39
CA LEU A 410 23.77 8.51 7.30
C LEU A 410 24.50 8.42 8.66
N LEU A 411 23.79 8.67 9.77
CA LEU A 411 24.36 8.47 11.11
C LEU A 411 24.73 7.01 11.43
N THR A 412 24.28 6.07 10.63
CA THR A 412 24.64 4.65 10.77
C THR A 412 26.02 4.32 10.19
N GLY A 413 26.63 5.25 9.45
CA GLY A 413 27.89 5.03 8.71
C GLY A 413 27.67 4.52 7.28
N LEU A 414 26.44 4.52 6.79
CA LEU A 414 26.14 4.36 5.35
C LEU A 414 26.54 5.66 4.62
N THR A 415 27.47 5.56 3.67
CA THR A 415 27.89 6.66 2.78
C THR A 415 27.57 6.32 1.34
#